data_b58d6c777e7ad0da4f0eb5e9e3063760
#
_entry.id   b58d6c777e7ad0da4f0eb5e9e3063760
#
_cell.length_a   1.000
_cell.length_b   1.000
_cell.length_c   1.000
_cell.angle_alpha   90.00
_cell.angle_beta   90.00
_cell.angle_gamma   90.00
#
_symmetry.space_group_name_H-M   'P 1'
#
loop_
_entity.id
_entity.type
_entity.pdbx_description
1 polymer ?
#
loop_
_entity_poly.entity_id
_entity_poly.type
_entity_poly.pdbx_seq_one_letter_code
_entity_poly.pdbx_strand_id
1 'polypeptide(L)'
;MIRISDISMPLHYTDEALRRAAAKKLRTDAQKLKKLALVKRSVDARKKQDVRFVVTVDVETDGNEDKLLSRVRDSHVTKAPKRTYAIPPHGTLSQRPVVVGFGPAGMFAGLLLARAGLRPIILERGGSVEERQAAVNTFWQMRKLNPSCNVQFGEGGAGTFSDGKLNTGTKDERIFFVLQTLCEHGAPEDILFDAKPHVGTDKLPQTVRAIREEIKSLGGEVRFNTQMTDLLVKNNAVCGVVAETNGVNETIETAHVILAVGHSARDTFKMLFEKSCVPMEPKPFSVGARIEHRAETIDRAQYGDFAGDPALGAADYKLNVHLENGRGVYTFCMCPGGYVVGAASETGIVVTNGMSEYARDGQNSNAALLVGITPEDFGSAHPLAGIAFQRKIERAAFEAGGGAYSAPCQRVGDLLENRATTALNGSVQPTYRPGVVPGDLRAVLPDYICDSMAEGIRRMGRRLRGFDDPDALLTAPETRSSSPVRILRNETRECPTVRGLFPCGEGAGYAGGITSAAVDGLRCAEEILKQSL
;
A
#
# COMPACT_ATOMS: atom_id res chain seq x y z
N MET A 1 19.06 -6.96 26.22
CA MET A 1 19.74 -6.26 25.10
C MET A 1 19.66 -4.75 25.26
N ILE A 2 20.65 -4.06 24.76
CA ILE A 2 20.76 -2.59 24.76
C ILE A 2 20.57 -2.10 23.32
N ARG A 3 19.68 -1.12 23.13
CA ARG A 3 19.47 -0.43 21.84
C ARG A 3 20.37 0.79 21.75
N ILE A 4 21.07 0.90 20.63
CA ILE A 4 21.94 2.03 20.31
C ILE A 4 21.42 2.62 18.99
N SER A 5 20.93 3.84 19.04
CA SER A 5 20.43 4.57 17.87
C SER A 5 21.39 5.66 17.42
N ASP A 6 21.12 6.22 16.25
CA ASP A 6 21.88 7.35 15.67
C ASP A 6 23.39 7.06 15.52
N ILE A 7 23.72 5.88 14.98
CA ILE A 7 25.11 5.56 14.61
C ILE A 7 25.28 5.94 13.15
N SER A 8 26.10 6.96 12.88
CA SER A 8 26.43 7.38 11.52
C SER A 8 27.55 6.49 10.95
N MET A 9 27.27 5.86 9.78
CA MET A 9 28.20 4.96 9.10
C MET A 9 28.39 5.40 7.64
N PRO A 10 29.59 5.21 7.04
CA PRO A 10 29.77 5.40 5.59
C PRO A 10 28.96 4.37 4.81
N LEU A 11 28.71 4.59 3.51
CA LEU A 11 27.88 3.68 2.70
C LEU A 11 28.42 2.24 2.66
N HIS A 12 29.73 2.09 2.55
CA HIS A 12 30.39 0.77 2.48
C HIS A 12 31.04 0.39 3.83
N TYR A 13 30.26 0.47 4.91
CA TYR A 13 30.75 0.03 6.22
C TYR A 13 30.75 -1.50 6.34
N THR A 14 31.69 -2.02 7.13
CA THR A 14 31.76 -3.45 7.48
C THR A 14 31.07 -3.69 8.82
N ASP A 15 30.66 -4.94 9.08
CA ASP A 15 30.08 -5.36 10.37
C ASP A 15 31.04 -5.08 11.53
N GLU A 16 32.35 -5.24 11.30
CA GLU A 16 33.35 -4.92 12.31
C GLU A 16 33.42 -3.42 12.61
N ALA A 17 33.30 -2.56 11.59
CA ALA A 17 33.24 -1.11 11.78
C ALA A 17 32.00 -0.71 12.56
N LEU A 18 30.84 -1.32 12.27
CA LEU A 18 29.59 -1.11 13.00
C LEU A 18 29.71 -1.57 14.45
N ARG A 19 30.29 -2.74 14.67
CA ARG A 19 30.54 -3.27 16.03
C ARG A 19 31.44 -2.34 16.84
N ARG A 20 32.53 -1.82 16.25
CA ARG A 20 33.41 -0.82 16.90
C ARG A 20 32.67 0.47 17.21
N ALA A 21 31.84 0.98 16.29
CA ALA A 21 31.04 2.19 16.49
C ALA A 21 30.03 2.02 17.64
N ALA A 22 29.35 0.87 17.70
CA ALA A 22 28.42 0.53 18.79
C ALA A 22 29.14 0.43 20.14
N ALA A 23 30.29 -0.25 20.20
CA ALA A 23 31.10 -0.39 21.41
C ALA A 23 31.60 0.97 21.93
N LYS A 24 32.01 1.88 21.02
CA LYS A 24 32.40 3.25 21.37
C LYS A 24 31.26 4.02 22.04
N LYS A 25 30.03 3.93 21.51
CA LYS A 25 28.84 4.57 22.12
C LYS A 25 28.53 3.96 23.50
N LEU A 26 28.72 2.66 23.69
CA LEU A 26 28.58 1.98 24.98
C LEU A 26 29.76 2.20 25.95
N ARG A 27 30.83 2.84 25.51
CA ARG A 27 32.08 3.00 26.28
C ARG A 27 32.61 1.64 26.79
N THR A 28 32.62 0.63 25.90
CA THR A 28 33.08 -0.75 26.17
C THR A 28 33.93 -1.26 25.03
N ASP A 29 34.54 -2.44 25.22
CA ASP A 29 35.29 -3.12 24.18
C ASP A 29 34.36 -3.80 23.19
N ALA A 30 34.71 -3.77 21.90
CA ALA A 30 33.96 -4.44 20.84
C ALA A 30 33.88 -5.96 21.03
N GLN A 31 34.90 -6.58 21.64
CA GLN A 31 34.93 -8.01 21.96
C GLN A 31 33.88 -8.41 23.01
N LYS A 32 33.43 -7.49 23.84
CA LYS A 32 32.37 -7.72 24.85
C LYS A 32 30.96 -7.71 24.28
N LEU A 33 30.80 -7.37 23.00
CA LEU A 33 29.50 -7.45 22.31
C LEU A 33 29.31 -8.88 21.81
N LYS A 34 28.46 -9.68 22.47
CA LYS A 34 28.16 -11.07 22.06
C LYS A 34 27.37 -11.12 20.79
N LYS A 35 26.28 -10.34 20.73
CA LYS A 35 25.36 -10.26 19.60
C LYS A 35 25.16 -8.81 19.20
N LEU A 36 25.11 -8.57 17.91
CA LEU A 36 24.74 -7.28 17.34
C LEU A 36 23.71 -7.54 16.22
N ALA A 37 22.53 -6.98 16.36
CA ALA A 37 21.46 -7.09 15.38
C ALA A 37 21.09 -5.69 14.85
N LEU A 38 21.05 -5.55 13.53
CA LEU A 38 20.58 -4.34 12.87
C LEU A 38 19.05 -4.22 13.06
N VAL A 39 18.59 -3.06 13.53
CA VAL A 39 17.17 -2.80 13.85
C VAL A 39 16.58 -1.74 12.95
N LYS A 40 17.43 -0.78 12.52
CA LYS A 40 17.03 0.26 11.56
C LYS A 40 18.23 0.72 10.79
N ARG A 41 18.04 0.92 9.47
CA ARG A 41 18.99 1.55 8.57
C ARG A 41 18.24 2.62 7.76
N SER A 42 18.75 3.83 7.74
CA SER A 42 18.22 4.93 6.93
C SER A 42 19.33 5.68 6.24
N VAL A 43 19.05 6.20 5.06
CA VAL A 43 19.97 7.06 4.30
C VAL A 43 19.86 8.49 4.83
N ASP A 44 20.98 9.11 5.15
CA ASP A 44 21.10 10.55 5.38
C ASP A 44 21.80 11.19 4.19
N ALA A 45 21.01 11.79 3.30
CA ALA A 45 21.47 12.50 2.11
C ALA A 45 21.21 14.02 2.20
N ARG A 46 21.09 14.57 3.40
CA ARG A 46 20.93 16.04 3.61
C ARG A 46 22.14 16.81 3.11
N LYS A 47 23.33 16.22 3.21
CA LYS A 47 24.57 16.74 2.64
C LYS A 47 24.93 15.91 1.41
N LYS A 48 24.78 16.47 0.22
CA LYS A 48 25.03 15.77 -1.05
C LYS A 48 26.49 15.36 -1.25
N GLN A 49 27.43 15.99 -0.54
CA GLN A 49 28.87 15.67 -0.56
C GLN A 49 29.26 14.60 0.47
N ASP A 50 28.34 14.20 1.36
CA ASP A 50 28.63 13.26 2.45
C ASP A 50 27.36 12.45 2.77
N VAL A 51 26.96 11.57 1.84
CA VAL A 51 25.81 10.68 2.03
C VAL A 51 26.23 9.51 2.92
N ARG A 52 25.43 9.22 3.95
CA ARG A 52 25.74 8.21 4.97
C ARG A 52 24.53 7.37 5.33
N PHE A 53 24.78 6.23 5.93
CA PHE A 53 23.76 5.52 6.68
C PHE A 53 23.69 6.00 8.13
N VAL A 54 22.48 6.10 8.65
CA VAL A 54 22.19 6.22 10.07
C VAL A 54 21.53 4.93 10.52
N VAL A 55 22.20 4.21 11.43
CA VAL A 55 21.77 2.89 11.85
C VAL A 55 21.39 2.84 13.34
N THR A 56 20.49 1.92 13.67
CA THR A 56 20.15 1.53 15.04
C THR A 56 20.42 0.03 15.18
N VAL A 57 21.06 -0.36 16.26
CA VAL A 57 21.38 -1.75 16.57
C VAL A 57 20.89 -2.14 17.96
N ASP A 58 20.53 -3.39 18.12
CA ASP A 58 20.34 -4.02 19.43
C ASP A 58 21.56 -4.91 19.72
N VAL A 59 22.16 -4.73 20.87
CA VAL A 59 23.36 -5.48 21.28
C VAL A 59 23.12 -6.25 22.56
N GLU A 60 23.71 -7.44 22.63
CA GLU A 60 23.86 -8.23 23.83
C GLU A 60 25.31 -8.16 24.29
N THR A 61 25.56 -7.93 25.58
CA THR A 61 26.91 -7.76 26.11
C THR A 61 27.26 -8.80 27.16
N ASP A 62 28.56 -9.05 27.31
CA ASP A 62 29.06 -9.78 28.47
C ASP A 62 28.89 -8.95 29.74
N GLY A 63 28.13 -9.45 30.70
CA GLY A 63 27.95 -8.81 31.99
C GLY A 63 26.59 -8.17 32.23
N ASN A 64 26.52 -7.29 33.22
CA ASN A 64 25.26 -6.66 33.64
C ASN A 64 24.94 -5.44 32.76
N GLU A 65 23.96 -5.59 31.87
CA GLU A 65 23.51 -4.56 30.92
C GLU A 65 22.92 -3.33 31.65
N ASP A 66 22.20 -3.50 32.77
CA ASP A 66 21.63 -2.39 33.53
C ASP A 66 22.74 -1.52 34.16
N LYS A 67 23.83 -2.16 34.62
CA LYS A 67 25.02 -1.44 35.12
C LYS A 67 25.75 -0.71 33.99
N LEU A 68 25.75 -1.25 32.79
CA LEU A 68 26.33 -0.59 31.61
C LEU A 68 25.48 0.62 31.21
N LEU A 69 24.18 0.47 31.13
CA LEU A 69 23.23 1.56 30.83
C LEU A 69 23.33 2.71 31.81
N SER A 70 23.48 2.44 33.12
CA SER A 70 23.60 3.49 34.15
C SER A 70 24.86 4.35 34.01
N ARG A 71 25.91 3.84 33.36
CA ARG A 71 27.19 4.55 33.12
C ARG A 71 27.20 5.38 31.85
N VAL A 72 26.33 5.02 30.87
CA VAL A 72 26.27 5.69 29.58
C VAL A 72 25.19 6.78 29.65
N ARG A 73 25.61 8.05 29.76
CA ARG A 73 24.71 9.20 29.74
C ARG A 73 24.50 9.66 28.29
N ASP A 74 23.81 8.84 27.48
CA ASP A 74 23.49 9.12 26.08
C ASP A 74 22.03 8.73 25.85
N SER A 75 21.20 9.68 25.41
CA SER A 75 19.77 9.44 25.12
C SER A 75 19.56 8.46 23.95
N HIS A 76 20.57 8.21 23.14
CA HIS A 76 20.55 7.23 22.04
C HIS A 76 20.88 5.81 22.48
N VAL A 77 21.19 5.61 23.78
CA VAL A 77 21.49 4.31 24.37
C VAL A 77 20.41 3.97 25.39
N THR A 78 19.57 3.00 25.08
CA THR A 78 18.39 2.63 25.89
C THR A 78 18.26 1.12 26.04
N LYS A 79 17.41 0.66 26.93
CA LYS A 79 17.03 -0.74 26.97
C LYS A 79 16.24 -1.09 25.70
N ALA A 80 16.61 -2.19 25.03
CA ALA A 80 15.90 -2.64 23.83
C ALA A 80 14.48 -3.08 24.20
N PRO A 81 13.43 -2.57 23.54
CA PRO A 81 12.07 -3.02 23.79
C PRO A 81 11.90 -4.48 23.35
N LYS A 82 11.14 -5.25 24.13
CA LYS A 82 10.72 -6.57 23.67
C LYS A 82 9.71 -6.40 22.53
N ARG A 83 9.97 -7.05 21.41
CA ARG A 83 9.07 -7.08 20.26
C ARG A 83 8.51 -8.48 20.14
N THR A 84 7.42 -8.74 20.83
CA THR A 84 6.72 -10.04 20.79
C THR A 84 5.24 -9.77 20.59
N TYR A 85 4.65 -10.48 19.65
CA TYR A 85 3.21 -10.54 19.47
C TYR A 85 2.73 -11.90 19.94
N ALA A 86 1.68 -11.91 20.76
CA ALA A 86 1.04 -13.14 21.23
C ALA A 86 -0.43 -13.11 20.78
N ILE A 87 -0.91 -14.25 20.31
CA ILE A 87 -2.34 -14.43 20.01
C ILE A 87 -3.12 -14.23 21.30
N PRO A 88 -4.15 -13.37 21.33
CA PRO A 88 -4.95 -13.16 22.53
C PRO A 88 -5.60 -14.47 23.03
N PRO A 89 -5.91 -14.59 24.33
CA PRO A 89 -6.74 -15.68 24.84
C PRO A 89 -8.05 -15.75 24.05
N HIS A 90 -8.49 -16.96 23.72
CA HIS A 90 -9.68 -17.21 22.92
C HIS A 90 -10.28 -18.59 23.24
N GLY A 91 -11.54 -18.76 22.89
CA GLY A 91 -12.26 -20.03 22.95
C GLY A 91 -12.49 -20.61 21.56
N THR A 92 -13.64 -21.27 21.39
CA THR A 92 -14.08 -21.84 20.12
C THR A 92 -15.35 -21.16 19.64
N LEU A 93 -15.57 -21.15 18.32
CA LEU A 93 -16.79 -20.65 17.71
C LEU A 93 -17.64 -21.83 17.21
N SER A 94 -18.96 -21.71 17.33
CA SER A 94 -19.90 -22.70 16.79
C SER A 94 -19.92 -22.76 15.26
N GLN A 95 -19.64 -21.63 14.63
CA GLN A 95 -19.56 -21.49 13.16
C GLN A 95 -18.20 -20.89 12.77
N ARG A 96 -17.71 -21.27 11.60
CA ARG A 96 -16.44 -20.74 11.05
C ARG A 96 -16.60 -19.27 10.70
N PRO A 97 -15.67 -18.37 11.09
CA PRO A 97 -15.71 -16.99 10.67
C PRO A 97 -15.42 -16.88 9.17
N VAL A 98 -16.09 -15.94 8.51
CA VAL A 98 -15.88 -15.65 7.08
C VAL A 98 -15.08 -14.36 6.94
N VAL A 99 -14.07 -14.40 6.06
CA VAL A 99 -13.27 -13.22 5.67
C VAL A 99 -13.53 -12.94 4.20
N VAL A 100 -14.00 -11.74 3.86
CA VAL A 100 -14.33 -11.36 2.49
C VAL A 100 -13.22 -10.48 1.93
N GLY A 101 -12.47 -11.00 0.95
CA GLY A 101 -11.29 -10.41 0.36
C GLY A 101 -9.99 -10.98 0.92
N PHE A 102 -9.01 -11.24 0.02
CA PHE A 102 -7.70 -11.78 0.38
C PHE A 102 -6.56 -10.80 0.05
N GLY A 103 -6.83 -9.49 0.22
CA GLY A 103 -5.80 -8.46 0.31
C GLY A 103 -5.10 -8.46 1.68
N PRO A 104 -4.17 -7.52 1.97
CA PRO A 104 -3.39 -7.54 3.21
C PRO A 104 -4.24 -7.61 4.49
N ALA A 105 -5.38 -6.93 4.54
CA ALA A 105 -6.28 -6.98 5.70
C ALA A 105 -6.88 -8.38 5.89
N GLY A 106 -7.47 -8.94 4.84
CA GLY A 106 -8.10 -10.27 4.91
C GLY A 106 -7.09 -11.39 5.09
N MET A 107 -5.92 -11.28 4.47
CA MET A 107 -4.83 -12.25 4.60
C MET A 107 -4.34 -12.35 6.04
N PHE A 108 -4.03 -11.24 6.70
CA PHE A 108 -3.56 -11.24 8.07
C PHE A 108 -4.67 -11.56 9.09
N ALA A 109 -5.91 -11.15 8.83
CA ALA A 109 -7.05 -11.57 9.63
C ALA A 109 -7.25 -13.10 9.53
N GLY A 110 -7.27 -13.64 8.33
CA GLY A 110 -7.42 -15.08 8.09
C GLY A 110 -6.28 -15.90 8.70
N LEU A 111 -5.03 -15.42 8.57
CA LEU A 111 -3.87 -16.07 9.17
C LEU A 111 -3.98 -16.12 10.71
N LEU A 112 -4.35 -15.01 11.35
CA LEU A 112 -4.50 -14.97 12.81
C LEU A 112 -5.61 -15.92 13.28
N LEU A 113 -6.77 -15.91 12.63
CA LEU A 113 -7.87 -16.81 12.95
C LEU A 113 -7.50 -18.29 12.71
N ALA A 114 -6.72 -18.59 11.68
CA ALA A 114 -6.23 -19.95 11.41
C ALA A 114 -5.22 -20.40 12.48
N ARG A 115 -4.25 -19.54 12.84
CA ARG A 115 -3.29 -19.81 13.92
C ARG A 115 -3.98 -20.00 15.30
N ALA A 116 -5.14 -19.37 15.50
CA ALA A 116 -6.00 -19.56 16.67
C ALA A 116 -6.92 -20.80 16.55
N GLY A 117 -6.82 -21.61 15.50
CA GLY A 117 -7.60 -22.84 15.32
C GLY A 117 -9.06 -22.62 14.93
N LEU A 118 -9.49 -21.39 14.59
CA LEU A 118 -10.89 -21.09 14.23
C LEU A 118 -11.25 -21.44 12.78
N ARG A 119 -10.29 -21.92 11.98
CA ARG A 119 -10.48 -22.43 10.61
C ARG A 119 -11.33 -21.52 9.71
N PRO A 120 -10.91 -20.26 9.44
CA PRO A 120 -11.69 -19.30 8.69
C PRO A 120 -12.00 -19.79 7.27
N ILE A 121 -13.10 -19.26 6.68
CA ILE A 121 -13.41 -19.36 5.25
C ILE A 121 -13.10 -18.00 4.64
N ILE A 122 -12.19 -17.94 3.69
CA ILE A 122 -11.79 -16.71 3.02
C ILE A 122 -12.32 -16.73 1.60
N LEU A 123 -13.05 -15.69 1.22
CA LEU A 123 -13.65 -15.53 -0.10
C LEU A 123 -12.87 -14.46 -0.87
N GLU A 124 -12.26 -14.81 -2.00
CA GLU A 124 -11.60 -13.89 -2.90
C GLU A 124 -12.27 -13.94 -4.28
N ARG A 125 -12.74 -12.77 -4.77
CA ARG A 125 -13.45 -12.70 -6.06
C ARG A 125 -12.56 -13.00 -7.25
N GLY A 126 -11.29 -12.66 -7.17
CA GLY A 126 -10.31 -12.95 -8.21
C GLY A 126 -9.63 -14.30 -8.04
N GLY A 127 -8.73 -14.61 -8.95
CA GLY A 127 -7.98 -15.85 -8.95
C GLY A 127 -6.78 -15.86 -8.00
N SER A 128 -6.11 -17.02 -7.93
CA SER A 128 -4.80 -17.20 -7.30
C SER A 128 -3.76 -16.27 -7.93
N VAL A 129 -2.60 -16.11 -7.29
CA VAL A 129 -1.52 -15.27 -7.85
C VAL A 129 -1.11 -15.69 -9.26
N GLU A 130 -1.15 -16.98 -9.56
CA GLU A 130 -0.83 -17.54 -10.86
C GLU A 130 -1.87 -17.14 -11.93
N GLU A 131 -3.16 -17.35 -11.65
CA GLU A 131 -4.27 -16.96 -12.53
C GLU A 131 -4.31 -15.44 -12.72
N ARG A 132 -4.08 -14.71 -11.63
CA ARG A 132 -4.09 -13.26 -11.60
C ARG A 132 -2.96 -12.68 -12.46
N GLN A 133 -1.75 -13.23 -12.39
CA GLN A 133 -0.63 -12.79 -13.22
C GLN A 133 -0.93 -12.98 -14.70
N ALA A 134 -1.55 -14.11 -15.08
CA ALA A 134 -1.98 -14.35 -16.46
C ALA A 134 -3.06 -13.34 -16.90
N ALA A 135 -4.05 -13.05 -16.06
CA ALA A 135 -5.12 -12.10 -16.36
C ALA A 135 -4.57 -10.65 -16.52
N VAL A 136 -3.66 -10.23 -15.64
CA VAL A 136 -3.02 -8.91 -15.69
C VAL A 136 -2.14 -8.77 -16.94
N ASN A 137 -1.33 -9.79 -17.27
CA ASN A 137 -0.53 -9.78 -18.48
C ASN A 137 -1.40 -9.75 -19.74
N THR A 138 -2.50 -10.50 -19.76
CA THR A 138 -3.49 -10.46 -20.87
C THR A 138 -4.08 -9.06 -21.03
N PHE A 139 -4.43 -8.41 -19.92
CA PHE A 139 -4.92 -7.03 -19.95
C PHE A 139 -3.87 -6.05 -20.50
N TRP A 140 -2.64 -6.10 -20.01
CA TRP A 140 -1.60 -5.15 -20.44
C TRP A 140 -1.13 -5.35 -21.87
N GLN A 141 -1.07 -6.60 -22.37
CA GLN A 141 -0.59 -6.90 -23.70
C GLN A 141 -1.70 -6.89 -24.75
N MET A 142 -2.88 -7.41 -24.40
CA MET A 142 -3.98 -7.63 -25.35
C MET A 142 -5.17 -6.69 -25.12
N ARG A 143 -5.13 -5.83 -24.09
CA ARG A 143 -6.22 -4.91 -23.71
C ARG A 143 -7.53 -5.62 -23.38
N LYS A 144 -7.44 -6.88 -22.91
CA LYS A 144 -8.58 -7.69 -22.49
C LYS A 144 -8.67 -7.71 -20.98
N LEU A 145 -9.52 -6.86 -20.42
CA LEU A 145 -9.74 -6.78 -18.97
C LEU A 145 -10.61 -7.94 -18.49
N ASN A 146 -10.19 -8.59 -17.39
CA ASN A 146 -11.05 -9.42 -16.57
C ASN A 146 -11.55 -8.59 -15.37
N PRO A 147 -12.85 -8.22 -15.28
CA PRO A 147 -13.35 -7.38 -14.18
C PRO A 147 -13.27 -8.03 -12.81
N SER A 148 -13.23 -9.36 -12.73
CA SER A 148 -13.14 -10.08 -11.46
C SER A 148 -11.72 -10.44 -11.05
N CYS A 149 -10.74 -10.44 -11.99
CA CYS A 149 -9.35 -10.82 -11.73
C CYS A 149 -8.39 -9.86 -12.45
N ASN A 150 -7.79 -8.92 -11.72
CA ASN A 150 -7.00 -7.81 -12.29
C ASN A 150 -6.03 -7.22 -11.24
N VAL A 151 -5.50 -6.01 -11.48
CA VAL A 151 -4.59 -5.32 -10.54
C VAL A 151 -5.26 -4.99 -9.20
N GLN A 152 -6.58 -4.88 -9.14
CA GLN A 152 -7.32 -4.56 -7.91
C GLN A 152 -7.82 -5.80 -7.18
N PHE A 153 -8.25 -6.83 -7.92
CA PHE A 153 -8.88 -8.04 -7.41
C PHE A 153 -8.03 -9.27 -7.67
N GLY A 154 -8.04 -10.18 -6.72
CA GLY A 154 -7.30 -11.43 -6.69
C GLY A 154 -6.39 -11.54 -5.48
N GLU A 155 -5.78 -12.68 -5.32
CA GLU A 155 -4.92 -13.04 -4.20
C GLU A 155 -3.87 -11.98 -3.88
N GLY A 156 -3.81 -11.55 -2.62
CA GLY A 156 -2.91 -10.48 -2.14
C GLY A 156 -3.41 -9.06 -2.37
N GLY A 157 -4.57 -8.86 -3.05
CA GLY A 157 -5.18 -7.54 -3.28
C GLY A 157 -4.31 -6.61 -4.14
N ALA A 158 -4.64 -5.32 -4.20
CA ALA A 158 -3.91 -4.33 -5.02
C ALA A 158 -2.43 -4.19 -4.66
N GLY A 159 -2.03 -4.55 -3.43
CA GLY A 159 -0.65 -4.51 -2.96
C GLY A 159 0.31 -5.42 -3.75
N THR A 160 -0.15 -6.54 -4.27
CA THR A 160 0.67 -7.51 -5.02
C THR A 160 1.25 -6.92 -6.31
N PHE A 161 0.51 -6.03 -6.97
CA PHE A 161 0.95 -5.33 -8.18
C PHE A 161 1.31 -3.87 -7.87
N SER A 162 2.17 -3.65 -6.89
CA SER A 162 2.68 -2.35 -6.47
C SER A 162 4.18 -2.44 -6.18
N ASP A 163 4.80 -1.37 -5.72
CA ASP A 163 6.18 -1.40 -5.20
C ASP A 163 6.31 -2.24 -3.90
N GLY A 164 5.19 -2.60 -3.31
CA GLY A 164 5.21 -3.38 -2.06
C GLY A 164 5.74 -2.62 -0.85
N LYS A 165 5.52 -1.29 -0.80
CA LYS A 165 5.94 -0.47 0.35
C LYS A 165 5.24 -0.90 1.63
N LEU A 166 6.03 -1.04 2.68
CA LEU A 166 5.58 -1.44 4.01
C LEU A 166 5.61 -0.29 5.02
N ASN A 167 5.94 0.93 4.57
CA ASN A 167 5.92 2.11 5.42
C ASN A 167 4.49 2.45 5.87
N THR A 168 4.36 2.78 7.16
CA THR A 168 3.10 3.26 7.73
C THR A 168 3.34 4.40 8.69
N GLY A 169 2.41 5.35 8.78
CA GLY A 169 2.41 6.40 9.79
C GLY A 169 1.86 5.94 11.15
N THR A 170 1.29 4.76 11.22
CA THR A 170 0.72 4.20 12.44
C THR A 170 1.84 3.70 13.36
N LYS A 171 1.68 3.91 14.66
CA LYS A 171 2.52 3.30 15.70
C LYS A 171 1.73 2.17 16.34
N ASP A 172 2.06 0.92 16.02
CA ASP A 172 1.39 -0.27 16.51
C ASP A 172 2.40 -1.41 16.68
N GLU A 173 2.31 -2.16 17.76
CA GLU A 173 3.20 -3.30 18.04
C GLU A 173 3.05 -4.43 17.01
N ARG A 174 1.87 -4.56 16.39
CA ARG A 174 1.58 -5.56 15.35
C ARG A 174 2.37 -5.35 14.07
N ILE A 175 2.92 -4.15 13.83
CA ILE A 175 3.74 -3.86 12.64
C ILE A 175 4.92 -4.82 12.58
N PHE A 176 5.60 -5.05 13.72
CA PHE A 176 6.73 -5.98 13.75
C PHE A 176 6.29 -7.41 13.42
N PHE A 177 5.15 -7.85 13.94
CA PHE A 177 4.57 -9.15 13.62
C PHE A 177 4.25 -9.27 12.12
N VAL A 178 3.69 -8.23 11.50
CA VAL A 178 3.43 -8.21 10.05
C VAL A 178 4.72 -8.36 9.25
N LEU A 179 5.75 -7.56 9.58
CA LEU A 179 7.04 -7.63 8.87
C LEU A 179 7.73 -8.97 9.07
N GLN A 180 7.73 -9.48 10.30
CA GLN A 180 8.31 -10.79 10.62
C GLN A 180 7.59 -11.91 9.87
N THR A 181 6.26 -11.90 9.86
CA THR A 181 5.45 -12.89 9.12
C THR A 181 5.76 -12.85 7.63
N LEU A 182 5.89 -11.66 7.03
CA LEU A 182 6.27 -11.56 5.60
C LEU A 182 7.66 -12.17 5.34
N CYS A 183 8.66 -11.94 6.22
CA CYS A 183 9.98 -12.56 6.11
C CYS A 183 9.94 -14.07 6.27
N GLU A 184 9.18 -14.59 7.24
CA GLU A 184 8.99 -16.04 7.46
C GLU A 184 8.39 -16.72 6.23
N HIS A 185 7.69 -15.96 5.37
CA HIS A 185 7.07 -16.42 4.12
C HIS A 185 7.82 -16.01 2.86
N GLY A 186 9.11 -15.63 2.99
CA GLY A 186 10.01 -15.43 1.85
C GLY A 186 10.14 -13.99 1.36
N ALA A 187 9.62 -12.99 2.08
CA ALA A 187 9.98 -11.60 1.81
C ALA A 187 11.44 -11.34 2.23
N PRO A 188 12.12 -10.35 1.60
CA PRO A 188 13.50 -10.01 1.93
C PRO A 188 13.68 -9.61 3.40
N GLU A 189 14.75 -10.06 4.04
CA GLU A 189 15.01 -9.78 5.46
C GLU A 189 15.26 -8.30 5.76
N ASP A 190 15.69 -7.52 4.77
CA ASP A 190 15.95 -6.09 4.90
C ASP A 190 14.70 -5.28 5.28
N ILE A 191 13.49 -5.80 5.02
CA ILE A 191 12.25 -5.16 5.47
C ILE A 191 12.15 -5.05 6.99
N LEU A 192 12.90 -5.85 7.75
CA LEU A 192 12.93 -5.81 9.22
C LEU A 192 13.72 -4.61 9.77
N PHE A 193 14.64 -4.07 8.97
CA PHE A 193 15.51 -3.00 9.44
C PHE A 193 15.60 -1.78 8.51
N ASP A 194 15.24 -1.87 7.25
CA ASP A 194 15.25 -0.70 6.39
C ASP A 194 14.16 0.31 6.79
N ALA A 195 14.53 1.59 6.86
CA ALA A 195 13.61 2.65 7.24
C ALA A 195 12.49 2.87 6.23
N LYS A 196 12.68 2.42 4.99
CA LYS A 196 11.72 2.45 3.89
C LYS A 196 11.59 1.06 3.27
N PRO A 197 11.05 0.08 4.04
CA PRO A 197 10.99 -1.31 3.61
C PRO A 197 10.03 -1.49 2.43
N HIS A 198 10.41 -2.36 1.48
CA HIS A 198 9.57 -2.75 0.35
C HIS A 198 9.88 -4.19 -0.06
N VAL A 199 8.94 -4.84 -0.73
CA VAL A 199 9.10 -6.24 -1.16
C VAL A 199 9.27 -6.37 -2.68
N GLY A 200 8.67 -5.46 -3.45
CA GLY A 200 8.64 -5.53 -4.91
C GLY A 200 7.53 -6.43 -5.45
N THR A 201 7.06 -6.08 -6.65
CA THR A 201 5.96 -6.82 -7.32
C THR A 201 6.37 -8.21 -7.80
N ASP A 202 7.68 -8.46 -7.94
CA ASP A 202 8.29 -9.74 -8.33
C ASP A 202 8.33 -10.76 -7.19
N LYS A 203 8.48 -10.30 -5.94
CA LYS A 203 8.61 -11.18 -4.74
C LYS A 203 7.31 -11.36 -3.97
N LEU A 204 6.43 -10.35 -3.96
CA LEU A 204 5.15 -10.41 -3.24
C LEU A 204 4.28 -11.63 -3.58
N PRO A 205 4.15 -12.08 -4.85
CA PRO A 205 3.34 -13.24 -5.19
C PRO A 205 3.73 -14.51 -4.44
N GLN A 206 5.02 -14.78 -4.30
CA GLN A 206 5.53 -15.96 -3.58
C GLN A 206 5.24 -15.87 -2.08
N THR A 207 5.43 -14.67 -1.48
CA THR A 207 5.15 -14.42 -0.06
C THR A 207 3.67 -14.61 0.25
N VAL A 208 2.78 -14.07 -0.59
CA VAL A 208 1.32 -14.19 -0.42
C VAL A 208 0.87 -15.64 -0.55
N ARG A 209 1.41 -16.37 -1.55
CA ARG A 209 1.16 -17.81 -1.72
C ARG A 209 1.58 -18.61 -0.48
N ALA A 210 2.76 -18.36 0.07
CA ALA A 210 3.24 -19.07 1.25
C ALA A 210 2.32 -18.85 2.46
N ILE A 211 1.81 -17.64 2.68
CA ILE A 211 0.82 -17.35 3.72
C ILE A 211 -0.50 -18.12 3.48
N ARG A 212 -0.98 -18.17 2.23
CA ARG A 212 -2.15 -18.99 1.88
C ARG A 212 -1.97 -20.45 2.26
N GLU A 213 -0.82 -21.03 1.92
CA GLU A 213 -0.56 -22.45 2.23
C GLU A 213 -0.48 -22.69 3.74
N GLU A 214 0.04 -21.75 4.54
CA GLU A 214 -0.03 -21.85 6.00
C GLU A 214 -1.48 -21.82 6.49
N ILE A 215 -2.31 -20.89 6.02
CA ILE A 215 -3.73 -20.81 6.40
C ILE A 215 -4.43 -22.15 6.12
N LYS A 216 -4.20 -22.75 4.94
CA LYS A 216 -4.77 -24.04 4.55
C LYS A 216 -4.26 -25.19 5.42
N SER A 217 -2.96 -25.21 5.74
CA SER A 217 -2.35 -26.25 6.59
C SER A 217 -2.92 -26.24 8.02
N LEU A 218 -3.37 -25.05 8.48
CA LEU A 218 -4.03 -24.86 9.77
C LEU A 218 -5.56 -25.11 9.74
N GLY A 219 -6.08 -25.66 8.61
CA GLY A 219 -7.50 -25.99 8.45
C GLY A 219 -8.38 -24.82 8.01
N GLY A 220 -7.80 -23.68 7.66
CA GLY A 220 -8.51 -22.60 6.97
C GLY A 220 -8.80 -22.97 5.51
N GLU A 221 -9.72 -22.25 4.89
CA GLU A 221 -10.13 -22.43 3.51
C GLU A 221 -10.01 -21.12 2.74
N VAL A 222 -9.40 -21.12 1.56
CA VAL A 222 -9.31 -19.97 0.67
C VAL A 222 -9.98 -20.33 -0.65
N ARG A 223 -11.08 -19.64 -0.95
CA ARG A 223 -11.90 -19.83 -2.15
C ARG A 223 -11.65 -18.69 -3.12
N PHE A 224 -11.00 -19.00 -4.23
CA PHE A 224 -10.80 -18.08 -5.35
C PHE A 224 -11.99 -18.08 -6.31
N ASN A 225 -12.04 -17.05 -7.16
CA ASN A 225 -13.15 -16.86 -8.11
C ASN A 225 -14.51 -16.91 -7.41
N THR A 226 -14.55 -16.50 -6.12
CA THR A 226 -15.70 -16.58 -5.23
C THR A 226 -16.00 -15.20 -4.65
N GLN A 227 -17.11 -14.62 -5.10
CA GLN A 227 -17.54 -13.28 -4.71
C GLN A 227 -18.67 -13.34 -3.69
N MET A 228 -18.58 -12.56 -2.61
CA MET A 228 -19.75 -12.30 -1.75
C MET A 228 -20.73 -11.39 -2.50
N THR A 229 -21.95 -11.90 -2.77
CA THR A 229 -23.02 -11.21 -3.49
C THR A 229 -24.13 -10.70 -2.60
N ASP A 230 -24.23 -11.23 -1.37
CA ASP A 230 -25.18 -10.73 -0.37
C ASP A 230 -24.69 -10.99 1.07
N LEU A 231 -25.18 -10.18 2.01
CA LEU A 231 -24.97 -10.31 3.46
C LEU A 231 -26.32 -10.66 4.11
N LEU A 232 -26.39 -11.83 4.74
CA LEU A 232 -27.61 -12.28 5.39
C LEU A 232 -27.64 -11.77 6.83
N VAL A 233 -28.65 -10.95 7.12
CA VAL A 233 -28.86 -10.31 8.43
C VAL A 233 -30.22 -10.69 8.99
N LYS A 234 -30.24 -11.15 10.25
CA LYS A 234 -31.47 -11.46 10.99
C LYS A 234 -31.37 -10.86 12.39
N ASN A 235 -32.37 -10.13 12.81
CA ASN A 235 -32.40 -9.47 14.13
C ASN A 235 -31.15 -8.59 14.39
N ASN A 236 -30.75 -7.80 13.39
CA ASN A 236 -29.56 -6.94 13.42
C ASN A 236 -28.24 -7.70 13.71
N ALA A 237 -28.16 -8.96 13.32
CA ALA A 237 -26.96 -9.75 13.43
C ALA A 237 -26.69 -10.53 12.13
N VAL A 238 -25.43 -10.71 11.80
CA VAL A 238 -25.02 -11.57 10.70
C VAL A 238 -25.48 -13.00 10.99
N CYS A 239 -26.09 -13.67 9.99
CA CYS A 239 -26.42 -15.09 10.03
C CYS A 239 -25.80 -15.86 8.86
N GLY A 240 -25.16 -15.18 7.91
CA GLY A 240 -24.48 -15.81 6.79
C GLY A 240 -24.10 -14.81 5.70
N VAL A 241 -23.50 -15.33 4.66
CA VAL A 241 -23.23 -14.62 3.39
C VAL A 241 -23.69 -15.49 2.23
N VAL A 242 -24.08 -14.85 1.12
CA VAL A 242 -24.23 -15.53 -0.16
C VAL A 242 -22.94 -15.34 -0.94
N ALA A 243 -22.34 -16.45 -1.34
CA ALA A 243 -21.14 -16.49 -2.17
C ALA A 243 -21.48 -17.02 -3.55
N GLU A 244 -20.98 -16.37 -4.59
CA GLU A 244 -21.11 -16.81 -5.98
C GLU A 244 -19.78 -17.34 -6.51
N THR A 245 -19.76 -18.55 -7.03
CA THR A 245 -18.63 -19.16 -7.70
C THR A 245 -19.06 -19.65 -9.06
N ASN A 246 -18.50 -19.11 -10.15
CA ASN A 246 -18.84 -19.50 -11.53
C ASN A 246 -20.35 -19.44 -11.85
N GLY A 247 -21.06 -18.44 -11.33
CA GLY A 247 -22.50 -18.27 -11.53
C GLY A 247 -23.39 -19.13 -10.62
N VAL A 248 -22.80 -19.89 -9.71
CA VAL A 248 -23.54 -20.70 -8.73
C VAL A 248 -23.48 -20.04 -7.36
N ASN A 249 -24.66 -19.79 -6.78
CA ASN A 249 -24.78 -19.21 -5.44
C ASN A 249 -24.78 -20.29 -4.37
N GLU A 250 -24.04 -20.06 -3.30
CA GLU A 250 -24.01 -20.86 -2.08
C GLU A 250 -24.26 -19.95 -0.87
N THR A 251 -25.04 -20.42 0.09
CA THR A 251 -25.18 -19.76 1.39
C THR A 251 -24.19 -20.35 2.38
N ILE A 252 -23.35 -19.50 2.96
CA ILE A 252 -22.40 -19.88 4.00
C ILE A 252 -22.90 -19.31 5.33
N GLU A 253 -23.33 -20.18 6.22
CA GLU A 253 -23.76 -19.78 7.57
C GLU A 253 -22.58 -19.36 8.42
N THR A 254 -22.66 -18.18 9.01
CA THR A 254 -21.66 -17.62 9.92
C THR A 254 -22.27 -16.53 10.77
N ALA A 255 -21.77 -16.36 11.99
CA ALA A 255 -22.09 -15.23 12.87
C ALA A 255 -21.05 -14.11 12.78
N HIS A 256 -19.89 -14.31 12.11
CA HIS A 256 -18.78 -13.34 12.07
C HIS A 256 -18.25 -13.17 10.66
N VAL A 257 -18.32 -11.94 10.15
CA VAL A 257 -17.81 -11.56 8.83
C VAL A 257 -16.82 -10.42 8.95
N ILE A 258 -15.56 -10.65 8.55
CA ILE A 258 -14.58 -9.58 8.34
C ILE A 258 -14.68 -9.12 6.89
N LEU A 259 -15.07 -7.87 6.68
CA LEU A 259 -15.28 -7.27 5.37
C LEU A 259 -14.03 -6.52 4.91
N ALA A 260 -13.13 -7.21 4.20
CA ALA A 260 -11.81 -6.74 3.76
C ALA A 260 -11.71 -6.57 2.23
N VAL A 261 -12.77 -6.08 1.59
CA VAL A 261 -12.99 -6.11 0.13
C VAL A 261 -12.13 -5.14 -0.70
N GLY A 262 -11.37 -4.25 -0.06
CA GLY A 262 -10.61 -3.18 -0.75
C GLY A 262 -11.51 -2.07 -1.29
N HIS A 263 -10.89 -0.96 -1.74
CA HIS A 263 -11.63 0.24 -2.17
C HIS A 263 -12.29 0.13 -3.56
N SER A 264 -11.95 -0.89 -4.34
CA SER A 264 -12.45 -1.05 -5.72
C SER A 264 -13.72 -1.92 -5.83
N ALA A 265 -14.18 -2.54 -4.73
CA ALA A 265 -15.37 -3.39 -4.68
C ALA A 265 -16.68 -2.55 -4.65
N ARG A 266 -16.89 -1.73 -5.68
CA ARG A 266 -17.97 -0.74 -5.76
C ARG A 266 -19.37 -1.37 -5.80
N ASP A 267 -19.49 -2.54 -6.36
CA ASP A 267 -20.67 -3.39 -6.36
C ASP A 267 -21.05 -3.85 -4.94
N THR A 268 -20.04 -4.28 -4.18
CA THR A 268 -20.21 -4.69 -2.77
C THR A 268 -20.65 -3.51 -1.89
N PHE A 269 -20.04 -2.31 -2.06
CA PHE A 269 -20.51 -1.12 -1.33
C PHE A 269 -21.97 -0.80 -1.65
N LYS A 270 -22.35 -0.87 -2.92
CA LYS A 270 -23.75 -0.64 -3.34
C LYS A 270 -24.68 -1.65 -2.70
N MET A 271 -24.36 -2.94 -2.77
CA MET A 271 -25.16 -4.01 -2.18
C MET A 271 -25.33 -3.82 -0.67
N LEU A 272 -24.25 -3.57 0.06
CA LEU A 272 -24.29 -3.38 1.52
C LEU A 272 -25.12 -2.14 1.91
N PHE A 273 -25.04 -1.06 1.16
CA PHE A 273 -25.77 0.16 1.42
C PHE A 273 -27.27 0.01 1.13
N GLU A 274 -27.62 -0.52 -0.05
CA GLU A 274 -28.99 -0.59 -0.53
C GLU A 274 -29.81 -1.75 0.07
N LYS A 275 -29.17 -2.94 0.23
CA LYS A 275 -29.87 -4.13 0.69
C LYS A 275 -29.72 -4.40 2.18
N SER A 276 -28.52 -4.23 2.71
CA SER A 276 -28.20 -4.61 4.10
C SER A 276 -28.23 -3.42 5.06
N CYS A 277 -28.52 -2.23 4.58
CA CYS A 277 -28.58 -0.98 5.38
C CYS A 277 -27.34 -0.75 6.26
N VAL A 278 -26.17 -1.15 5.78
CA VAL A 278 -24.90 -0.93 6.46
C VAL A 278 -24.56 0.56 6.41
N PRO A 279 -24.34 1.23 7.55
CA PRO A 279 -24.11 2.66 7.60
C PRO A 279 -22.78 3.04 6.97
N MET A 280 -22.82 4.01 6.07
CA MET A 280 -21.67 4.54 5.34
C MET A 280 -21.70 6.06 5.29
N GLU A 281 -20.52 6.66 5.13
CA GLU A 281 -20.36 8.09 4.89
C GLU A 281 -19.40 8.36 3.73
N PRO A 282 -19.55 9.48 3.01
CA PRO A 282 -18.59 9.89 2.01
C PRO A 282 -17.28 10.29 2.70
N LYS A 283 -16.18 9.87 2.13
CA LYS A 283 -14.83 10.12 2.67
C LYS A 283 -14.02 10.96 1.69
N PRO A 284 -13.28 12.00 2.15
CA PRO A 284 -12.29 12.69 1.33
C PRO A 284 -11.28 11.72 0.76
N PHE A 285 -10.87 11.93 -0.49
CA PHE A 285 -9.83 11.19 -1.18
C PHE A 285 -9.02 12.13 -2.07
N SER A 286 -8.22 11.61 -2.99
CA SER A 286 -7.42 12.46 -3.89
C SER A 286 -7.41 11.89 -5.29
N VAL A 287 -7.31 12.79 -6.27
CA VAL A 287 -7.31 12.48 -7.69
C VAL A 287 -6.19 13.25 -8.38
N GLY A 288 -5.61 12.68 -9.44
CA GLY A 288 -4.60 13.33 -10.26
C GLY A 288 -4.08 12.42 -11.36
N ALA A 289 -2.77 12.41 -11.54
CA ALA A 289 -2.09 11.65 -12.57
C ALA A 289 -0.80 11.02 -12.03
N ARG A 290 -0.29 9.99 -12.72
CA ARG A 290 1.07 9.48 -12.51
C ARG A 290 2.07 10.39 -13.20
N ILE A 291 3.01 10.94 -12.43
CA ILE A 291 4.15 11.67 -12.96
C ILE A 291 5.34 10.74 -13.09
N GLU A 292 5.95 10.71 -14.28
CA GLU A 292 7.14 9.90 -14.57
C GLU A 292 8.34 10.82 -14.86
N HIS A 293 9.50 10.47 -14.29
CA HIS A 293 10.79 11.08 -14.57
C HIS A 293 11.82 10.00 -14.89
N ARG A 294 12.91 10.34 -15.52
CA ARG A 294 14.07 9.46 -15.58
C ARG A 294 14.56 9.17 -14.15
N ALA A 295 14.81 7.91 -13.82
CA ALA A 295 15.31 7.50 -12.51
C ALA A 295 16.61 8.24 -12.15
N GLU A 296 17.53 8.35 -13.11
CA GLU A 296 18.80 9.07 -12.95
C GLU A 296 18.62 10.54 -12.51
N THR A 297 17.62 11.25 -13.03
CA THR A 297 17.32 12.64 -12.65
C THR A 297 16.96 12.72 -11.16
N ILE A 298 16.14 11.79 -10.69
CA ILE A 298 15.71 11.73 -9.29
C ILE A 298 16.87 11.30 -8.38
N ASP A 299 17.66 10.32 -8.80
CA ASP A 299 18.82 9.83 -8.04
C ASP A 299 19.85 10.94 -7.85
N ARG A 300 20.19 11.67 -8.90
CA ARG A 300 21.10 12.83 -8.81
C ARG A 300 20.55 13.96 -7.95
N ALA A 301 19.25 14.23 -8.04
CA ALA A 301 18.61 15.25 -7.20
C ALA A 301 18.65 14.87 -5.72
N GLN A 302 18.56 13.58 -5.38
CA GLN A 302 18.56 13.11 -4.00
C GLN A 302 19.96 12.83 -3.45
N TYR A 303 20.85 12.22 -4.25
CA TYR A 303 22.13 11.72 -3.77
C TYR A 303 23.36 12.50 -4.27
N GLY A 304 23.18 13.44 -5.22
CA GLY A 304 24.31 14.18 -5.81
C GLY A 304 25.29 13.24 -6.51
N ASP A 305 26.58 13.37 -6.19
CA ASP A 305 27.65 12.56 -6.78
C ASP A 305 27.63 11.07 -6.35
N PHE A 306 26.85 10.73 -5.32
CA PHE A 306 26.62 9.36 -4.88
C PHE A 306 25.50 8.65 -5.65
N ALA A 307 24.85 9.32 -6.62
CA ALA A 307 23.84 8.69 -7.46
C ALA A 307 24.44 7.49 -8.22
N GLY A 308 23.75 6.35 -8.18
CA GLY A 308 24.24 5.11 -8.78
C GLY A 308 25.14 4.27 -7.86
N ASP A 309 25.41 4.68 -6.63
CA ASP A 309 26.10 3.85 -5.65
C ASP A 309 25.21 2.62 -5.28
N PRO A 310 25.71 1.38 -5.46
CA PRO A 310 24.92 0.17 -5.21
C PRO A 310 24.39 0.05 -3.78
N ALA A 311 25.03 0.67 -2.80
CA ALA A 311 24.58 0.66 -1.41
C ALA A 311 23.31 1.51 -1.17
N LEU A 312 23.05 2.49 -2.04
CA LEU A 312 21.90 3.39 -1.91
C LEU A 312 20.65 2.89 -2.64
N GLY A 313 20.82 2.19 -3.77
CA GLY A 313 19.72 1.85 -4.68
C GLY A 313 19.05 3.10 -5.29
N ALA A 314 17.88 2.91 -5.88
CA ALA A 314 17.12 3.99 -6.49
C ALA A 314 16.54 4.94 -5.44
N ALA A 315 16.62 6.24 -5.71
CA ALA A 315 16.15 7.28 -4.80
C ALA A 315 14.62 7.38 -4.76
N ASP A 316 14.08 7.60 -3.58
CA ASP A 316 12.68 7.92 -3.40
C ASP A 316 12.49 9.38 -2.96
N TYR A 317 11.27 9.89 -3.11
CA TYR A 317 10.86 11.20 -2.61
C TYR A 317 9.43 11.20 -2.09
N LYS A 318 9.16 12.16 -1.21
CA LYS A 318 7.82 12.49 -0.74
C LYS A 318 7.69 14.01 -0.69
N LEU A 319 6.85 14.55 -1.56
CA LEU A 319 6.63 15.98 -1.71
C LEU A 319 5.19 16.33 -1.39
N ASN A 320 4.96 17.48 -0.78
CA ASN A 320 3.64 18.04 -0.54
C ASN A 320 3.71 19.56 -0.54
N VAL A 321 2.65 20.19 -0.98
CA VAL A 321 2.46 21.64 -0.92
C VAL A 321 1.02 21.96 -0.57
N HIS A 322 0.80 23.02 0.15
CA HIS A 322 -0.50 23.63 0.35
C HIS A 322 -0.61 24.86 -0.53
N LEU A 323 -1.66 24.93 -1.33
CA LEU A 323 -1.92 26.02 -2.25
C LEU A 323 -2.75 27.11 -1.57
N GLU A 324 -2.74 28.33 -2.13
CA GLU A 324 -3.50 29.47 -1.61
C GLU A 324 -5.01 29.27 -1.70
N ASN A 325 -5.47 28.43 -2.65
CA ASN A 325 -6.86 28.02 -2.76
C ASN A 325 -7.30 26.98 -1.69
N GLY A 326 -6.46 26.69 -0.70
CA GLY A 326 -6.70 25.75 0.39
C GLY A 326 -6.49 24.27 0.02
N ARG A 327 -6.17 23.93 -1.24
CA ARG A 327 -5.97 22.54 -1.65
C ARG A 327 -4.56 22.03 -1.34
N GLY A 328 -4.49 20.80 -0.86
CA GLY A 328 -3.25 20.06 -0.75
C GLY A 328 -2.91 19.37 -2.07
N VAL A 329 -1.66 19.53 -2.53
CA VAL A 329 -1.09 18.75 -3.63
C VAL A 329 0.08 17.94 -3.08
N TYR A 330 0.15 16.66 -3.40
CA TYR A 330 1.19 15.80 -2.84
C TYR A 330 1.53 14.62 -3.74
N THR A 331 2.73 14.08 -3.55
CA THR A 331 3.14 12.83 -4.19
C THR A 331 2.78 11.64 -3.30
N PHE A 332 2.26 10.59 -3.92
CA PHE A 332 1.85 9.38 -3.23
C PHE A 332 2.36 8.14 -3.96
N CYS A 333 2.58 7.05 -3.23
CA CYS A 333 3.02 5.76 -3.77
C CYS A 333 4.09 5.91 -4.86
N MET A 334 5.17 6.66 -4.55
CA MET A 334 6.31 6.85 -5.45
C MET A 334 7.00 5.49 -5.66
N CYS A 335 7.21 5.10 -6.90
CA CYS A 335 7.80 3.84 -7.33
C CYS A 335 9.16 4.12 -8.00
N PRO A 336 10.27 4.03 -7.25
CA PRO A 336 11.61 4.21 -7.79
C PRO A 336 11.92 3.12 -8.81
N GLY A 337 12.60 3.46 -9.91
CA GLY A 337 12.99 2.48 -10.93
C GLY A 337 11.82 1.58 -11.37
N GLY A 338 10.62 2.18 -11.55
CA GLY A 338 9.40 1.43 -11.79
C GLY A 338 8.62 1.90 -13.01
N TYR A 339 7.41 1.39 -13.15
CA TYR A 339 6.55 1.67 -14.31
C TYR A 339 5.17 2.12 -13.87
N VAL A 340 4.51 2.89 -14.74
CA VAL A 340 3.07 3.15 -14.65
C VAL A 340 2.32 2.00 -15.30
N VAL A 341 1.22 1.56 -14.68
CA VAL A 341 0.45 0.41 -15.14
C VAL A 341 -1.05 0.69 -15.16
N GLY A 342 -1.76 -0.01 -16.04
CA GLY A 342 -3.21 -0.02 -16.08
C GLY A 342 -3.79 -0.83 -14.92
N ALA A 343 -4.67 -0.20 -14.13
CA ALA A 343 -5.29 -0.77 -12.93
C ALA A 343 -6.82 -0.73 -12.95
N ALA A 344 -7.41 -0.73 -14.15
CA ALA A 344 -8.86 -0.82 -14.32
C ALA A 344 -9.42 -2.11 -13.70
N SER A 345 -10.62 -2.01 -13.13
CA SER A 345 -11.38 -3.14 -12.57
C SER A 345 -12.84 -3.17 -13.04
N GLU A 346 -13.24 -2.21 -13.85
CA GLU A 346 -14.55 -2.15 -14.51
C GLU A 346 -14.33 -1.96 -16.02
N THR A 347 -15.24 -2.48 -16.83
CA THR A 347 -15.16 -2.34 -18.30
C THR A 347 -15.41 -0.88 -18.71
N GLY A 348 -14.65 -0.40 -19.71
CA GLY A 348 -14.83 0.94 -20.27
C GLY A 348 -14.34 2.08 -19.39
N ILE A 349 -13.33 1.82 -18.55
CA ILE A 349 -12.65 2.83 -17.73
C ILE A 349 -11.14 2.68 -17.80
N VAL A 350 -10.41 3.77 -17.60
CA VAL A 350 -8.96 3.78 -17.40
C VAL A 350 -8.64 4.23 -15.99
N VAL A 351 -7.74 3.50 -15.34
CA VAL A 351 -7.15 3.84 -14.03
C VAL A 351 -5.66 3.56 -14.11
N THR A 352 -4.85 4.51 -13.66
CA THR A 352 -3.41 4.34 -13.56
C THR A 352 -2.99 3.96 -12.14
N ASN A 353 -1.91 3.22 -12.01
CA ASN A 353 -1.19 2.94 -10.78
C ASN A 353 0.30 2.83 -11.10
N GLY A 354 1.15 2.68 -10.09
CA GLY A 354 2.58 2.44 -10.26
C GLY A 354 3.03 1.18 -9.54
N MET A 355 4.07 0.55 -10.09
CA MET A 355 4.74 -0.57 -9.48
C MET A 355 6.24 -0.55 -9.73
N SER A 356 7.00 -1.25 -8.90
CA SER A 356 8.42 -1.53 -9.12
C SER A 356 8.74 -2.96 -8.69
N GLU A 357 9.76 -3.52 -9.30
CA GLU A 357 10.40 -4.73 -8.82
C GLU A 357 11.26 -4.44 -7.58
N TYR A 358 11.67 -5.47 -6.88
CA TYR A 358 12.52 -5.31 -5.71
C TYR A 358 13.83 -4.58 -6.01
N ALA A 359 14.44 -4.87 -7.17
CA ALA A 359 15.68 -4.23 -7.60
C ALA A 359 15.53 -2.72 -7.89
N ARG A 360 14.33 -2.25 -8.27
CA ARG A 360 14.06 -0.84 -8.60
C ARG A 360 15.02 -0.28 -9.65
N ASP A 361 15.35 -1.07 -10.66
CA ASP A 361 16.36 -0.80 -11.69
C ASP A 361 15.77 -0.35 -13.04
N GLY A 362 14.48 -0.03 -13.07
CA GLY A 362 13.82 0.51 -14.27
C GLY A 362 14.32 1.91 -14.63
N GLN A 363 14.15 2.28 -15.91
CA GLN A 363 14.64 3.56 -16.47
C GLN A 363 13.95 4.79 -15.87
N ASN A 364 12.68 4.66 -15.46
CA ASN A 364 11.88 5.73 -14.90
C ASN A 364 11.62 5.51 -13.41
N SER A 365 11.41 6.61 -12.72
CA SER A 365 10.77 6.66 -11.42
C SER A 365 9.43 7.35 -11.56
N ASN A 366 8.37 6.86 -10.89
CA ASN A 366 7.06 7.46 -10.99
C ASN A 366 6.39 7.65 -9.63
N ALA A 367 5.45 8.58 -9.55
CA ALA A 367 4.62 8.79 -8.38
C ALA A 367 3.22 9.26 -8.80
N ALA A 368 2.20 8.98 -8.00
CA ALA A 368 0.96 9.70 -8.12
C ALA A 368 1.15 11.16 -7.68
N LEU A 369 0.78 12.11 -8.50
CA LEU A 369 0.65 13.53 -8.17
C LEU A 369 -0.83 13.81 -7.94
N LEU A 370 -1.21 14.05 -6.71
CA LEU A 370 -2.61 14.03 -6.26
C LEU A 370 -3.04 15.37 -5.68
N VAL A 371 -4.29 15.71 -5.96
CA VAL A 371 -5.02 16.88 -5.41
C VAL A 371 -6.12 16.38 -4.50
N GLY A 372 -6.23 16.96 -3.31
CA GLY A 372 -7.28 16.60 -2.34
C GLY A 372 -8.68 16.94 -2.85
N ILE A 373 -9.61 16.00 -2.67
CA ILE A 373 -11.02 16.06 -3.06
C ILE A 373 -11.85 15.86 -1.80
N THR A 374 -12.85 16.69 -1.62
CA THR A 374 -13.79 16.65 -0.49
C THR A 374 -15.21 16.34 -0.96
N PRO A 375 -16.14 15.99 -0.06
CA PRO A 375 -17.54 15.74 -0.43
C PRO A 375 -18.23 16.91 -1.16
N GLU A 376 -17.80 18.15 -0.92
CA GLU A 376 -18.30 19.33 -1.62
C GLU A 376 -17.97 19.28 -3.13
N ASP A 377 -16.83 18.69 -3.50
CA ASP A 377 -16.41 18.58 -4.91
C ASP A 377 -17.29 17.62 -5.72
N PHE A 378 -17.93 16.63 -5.08
CA PHE A 378 -18.86 15.72 -5.79
C PHE A 378 -20.31 16.24 -5.77
N GLY A 379 -20.60 17.35 -5.09
CA GLY A 379 -21.90 18.01 -5.06
C GLY A 379 -23.02 17.19 -4.41
N SER A 380 -22.68 16.19 -3.57
CA SER A 380 -23.67 15.32 -2.94
C SER A 380 -23.13 14.72 -1.63
N ALA A 381 -23.97 14.67 -0.61
CA ALA A 381 -23.72 14.02 0.66
C ALA A 381 -23.98 12.48 0.62
N HIS A 382 -24.40 11.94 -0.52
CA HIS A 382 -24.64 10.49 -0.65
C HIS A 382 -23.35 9.71 -0.45
N PRO A 383 -23.32 8.66 0.39
CA PRO A 383 -22.09 7.91 0.70
C PRO A 383 -21.31 7.41 -0.51
N LEU A 384 -21.99 7.09 -1.61
CA LEU A 384 -21.39 6.57 -2.83
C LEU A 384 -21.10 7.65 -3.90
N ALA A 385 -21.31 8.96 -3.59
CA ALA A 385 -21.10 10.04 -4.55
C ALA A 385 -19.64 10.12 -5.04
N GLY A 386 -18.67 9.88 -4.17
CA GLY A 386 -17.26 9.85 -4.53
C GLY A 386 -16.93 8.75 -5.57
N ILE A 387 -17.62 7.61 -5.52
CA ILE A 387 -17.51 6.55 -6.54
C ILE A 387 -18.01 7.04 -7.90
N ALA A 388 -19.15 7.76 -7.93
CA ALA A 388 -19.69 8.32 -9.17
C ALA A 388 -18.73 9.37 -9.77
N PHE A 389 -18.12 10.21 -8.92
CA PHE A 389 -17.10 11.18 -9.32
C PHE A 389 -15.88 10.49 -9.94
N GLN A 390 -15.35 9.44 -9.30
CA GLN A 390 -14.24 8.67 -9.86
C GLN A 390 -14.60 8.06 -11.21
N ARG A 391 -15.77 7.40 -11.33
CA ARG A 391 -16.21 6.77 -12.60
C ARG A 391 -16.33 7.75 -13.75
N LYS A 392 -16.79 8.99 -13.49
CA LYS A 392 -16.87 10.03 -14.51
C LYS A 392 -15.50 10.32 -15.13
N ILE A 393 -14.48 10.50 -14.29
CA ILE A 393 -13.10 10.76 -14.70
C ILE A 393 -12.51 9.53 -15.40
N GLU A 394 -12.68 8.35 -14.84
CA GLU A 394 -12.16 7.09 -15.36
C GLU A 394 -12.72 6.75 -16.74
N ARG A 395 -14.01 7.07 -16.99
CA ARG A 395 -14.67 6.90 -18.29
C ARG A 395 -14.20 7.95 -19.31
N ALA A 396 -14.12 9.22 -18.92
CA ALA A 396 -13.58 10.26 -19.77
C ALA A 396 -12.15 9.93 -20.24
N ALA A 397 -11.34 9.34 -19.36
CA ALA A 397 -10.00 8.88 -19.73
C ALA A 397 -10.01 7.71 -20.70
N PHE A 398 -10.95 6.78 -20.57
CA PHE A 398 -11.12 5.68 -21.53
C PHE A 398 -11.49 6.19 -22.93
N GLU A 399 -12.40 7.16 -23.00
CA GLU A 399 -12.82 7.80 -24.24
C GLU A 399 -11.65 8.59 -24.88
N ALA A 400 -10.96 9.43 -24.10
CA ALA A 400 -9.79 10.19 -24.52
C ALA A 400 -8.62 9.30 -24.97
N GLY A 401 -8.50 8.09 -24.38
CA GLY A 401 -7.55 7.06 -24.78
C GLY A 401 -7.94 6.26 -26.03
N GLY A 402 -9.03 6.62 -26.71
CA GLY A 402 -9.50 5.96 -27.94
C GLY A 402 -10.32 4.68 -27.69
N GLY A 403 -10.86 4.48 -26.49
CA GLY A 403 -11.76 3.36 -26.18
C GLY A 403 -11.09 1.97 -26.07
N ALA A 404 -9.77 1.93 -25.91
CA ALA A 404 -9.00 0.68 -25.91
C ALA A 404 -8.00 0.57 -24.74
N TYR A 405 -8.34 1.13 -23.59
CA TYR A 405 -7.54 1.13 -22.34
C TYR A 405 -6.17 1.84 -22.44
N SER A 406 -5.86 2.52 -23.54
CA SER A 406 -4.73 3.45 -23.56
C SER A 406 -5.04 4.64 -22.66
N ALA A 407 -4.03 5.14 -21.94
CA ALA A 407 -4.22 6.26 -21.03
C ALA A 407 -3.85 7.60 -21.70
N PRO A 408 -4.60 8.69 -21.44
CA PRO A 408 -4.19 10.04 -21.81
C PRO A 408 -2.87 10.40 -21.11
N CYS A 409 -1.94 10.98 -21.88
CA CYS A 409 -0.63 11.38 -21.40
C CYS A 409 -0.27 12.78 -21.89
N GLN A 410 0.21 13.62 -20.97
CA GLN A 410 0.63 14.99 -21.23
C GLN A 410 2.03 15.24 -20.68
N ARG A 411 2.87 15.98 -21.43
CA ARG A 411 4.16 16.42 -20.90
C ARG A 411 3.95 17.48 -19.83
N VAL A 412 4.80 17.47 -18.81
CA VAL A 412 4.78 18.47 -17.74
C VAL A 412 4.91 19.89 -18.31
N GLY A 413 5.86 20.12 -19.24
CA GLY A 413 6.03 21.42 -19.89
C GLY A 413 4.75 21.91 -20.56
N ASP A 414 4.03 21.03 -21.26
CA ASP A 414 2.80 21.38 -21.96
C ASP A 414 1.64 21.72 -20.98
N LEU A 415 1.52 20.96 -19.87
CA LEU A 415 0.57 21.29 -18.80
C LEU A 415 0.88 22.67 -18.18
N LEU A 416 2.16 22.96 -17.90
CA LEU A 416 2.60 24.23 -17.31
C LEU A 416 2.36 25.43 -18.23
N GLU A 417 2.39 25.22 -19.55
CA GLU A 417 2.09 26.20 -20.59
C GLU A 417 0.62 26.21 -21.04
N ASN A 418 -0.23 25.39 -20.36
CA ASN A 418 -1.66 25.27 -20.66
C ASN A 418 -1.97 24.92 -22.11
N ARG A 419 -1.29 23.93 -22.67
CA ARG A 419 -1.48 23.44 -24.04
C ARG A 419 -1.48 21.92 -24.09
N ALA A 420 -2.14 21.35 -25.07
CA ALA A 420 -2.15 19.92 -25.32
C ALA A 420 -0.79 19.40 -25.79
N THR A 421 -0.42 18.20 -25.38
CA THR A 421 0.72 17.46 -25.93
C THR A 421 0.32 16.81 -27.24
N THR A 422 1.08 17.04 -28.29
CA THR A 422 0.84 16.44 -29.61
C THR A 422 1.78 15.27 -29.93
N ALA A 423 2.94 15.20 -29.26
CA ALA A 423 3.91 14.13 -29.43
C ALA A 423 4.70 13.87 -28.13
N LEU A 424 5.04 12.61 -27.89
CA LEU A 424 5.83 12.15 -26.74
C LEU A 424 7.25 11.78 -27.18
N ASN A 425 7.99 12.77 -27.68
CA ASN A 425 9.33 12.64 -28.26
C ASN A 425 10.43 13.20 -27.34
N GLY A 426 10.13 13.44 -26.06
CA GLY A 426 11.07 13.93 -25.07
C GLY A 426 12.02 12.87 -24.53
N SER A 427 12.84 13.25 -23.55
CA SER A 427 13.83 12.39 -22.90
C SER A 427 13.20 11.30 -22.02
N VAL A 428 11.97 11.50 -21.55
CA VAL A 428 11.20 10.52 -20.78
C VAL A 428 10.27 9.76 -21.70
N GLN A 429 10.38 8.44 -21.71
CA GLN A 429 9.49 7.57 -22.48
C GLN A 429 8.41 6.99 -21.56
N PRO A 430 7.12 6.96 -21.99
CA PRO A 430 6.05 6.47 -21.13
C PRO A 430 6.17 4.96 -20.90
N THR A 431 5.92 4.55 -19.64
CA THR A 431 5.98 3.13 -19.26
C THR A 431 4.60 2.48 -19.13
N TYR A 432 3.52 3.24 -19.22
CA TYR A 432 2.17 2.73 -19.02
C TYR A 432 1.82 1.59 -19.97
N ARG A 433 1.40 0.50 -19.41
CA ARG A 433 0.82 -0.64 -20.12
C ARG A 433 -0.70 -0.65 -19.88
N PRO A 434 -1.54 -0.60 -20.89
CA PRO A 434 -1.50 -0.98 -22.33
C PRO A 434 -1.01 0.06 -23.34
N GLY A 435 -0.47 1.21 -22.94
CA GLY A 435 0.02 2.24 -23.83
C GLY A 435 -0.69 3.58 -23.65
N VAL A 436 -0.13 4.65 -24.17
CA VAL A 436 -0.60 6.02 -23.95
C VAL A 436 -1.02 6.69 -25.26
N VAL A 437 -1.88 7.73 -25.13
CA VAL A 437 -2.26 8.66 -26.20
C VAL A 437 -1.88 10.07 -25.75
N PRO A 438 -1.09 10.83 -26.53
CA PRO A 438 -0.79 12.21 -26.19
C PRO A 438 -2.06 13.06 -26.24
N GLY A 439 -2.19 14.02 -25.32
CA GLY A 439 -3.40 14.83 -25.24
C GLY A 439 -3.33 15.94 -24.18
N ASP A 440 -4.47 16.47 -23.85
CA ASP A 440 -4.67 17.44 -22.77
C ASP A 440 -5.42 16.78 -21.60
N LEU A 441 -4.83 16.79 -20.42
CA LEU A 441 -5.47 16.22 -19.24
C LEU A 441 -6.73 16.97 -18.78
N ARG A 442 -6.96 18.20 -19.24
CA ARG A 442 -8.21 18.96 -19.01
C ARG A 442 -9.44 18.32 -19.68
N ALA A 443 -9.22 17.49 -20.71
CA ALA A 443 -10.29 16.69 -21.30
C ALA A 443 -10.79 15.56 -20.36
N VAL A 444 -10.00 15.23 -19.32
CA VAL A 444 -10.25 14.09 -18.42
C VAL A 444 -10.45 14.54 -16.98
N LEU A 445 -9.60 15.42 -16.48
CA LEU A 445 -9.62 15.92 -15.11
C LEU A 445 -10.30 17.30 -15.06
N PRO A 446 -11.06 17.61 -14.03
CA PRO A 446 -11.55 18.96 -13.79
C PRO A 446 -10.44 20.01 -13.80
N ASP A 447 -10.71 21.21 -14.35
CA ASP A 447 -9.73 22.30 -14.48
C ASP A 447 -9.02 22.62 -13.17
N TYR A 448 -9.75 22.70 -12.07
CA TYR A 448 -9.16 23.01 -10.75
C TYR A 448 -8.15 21.97 -10.27
N ILE A 449 -8.26 20.70 -10.73
CA ILE A 449 -7.28 19.65 -10.46
C ILE A 449 -6.02 19.89 -11.30
N CYS A 450 -6.19 20.17 -12.60
CA CYS A 450 -5.07 20.46 -13.50
C CYS A 450 -4.30 21.71 -13.05
N ASP A 451 -5.00 22.79 -12.69
CA ASP A 451 -4.40 24.03 -12.18
C ASP A 451 -3.64 23.78 -10.88
N SER A 452 -4.24 23.01 -9.96
CA SER A 452 -3.59 22.64 -8.71
C SER A 452 -2.34 21.78 -8.94
N MET A 453 -2.40 20.81 -9.86
CA MET A 453 -1.23 20.01 -10.24
C MET A 453 -0.12 20.89 -10.83
N ALA A 454 -0.44 21.79 -11.77
CA ALA A 454 0.52 22.68 -12.39
C ALA A 454 1.24 23.57 -11.37
N GLU A 455 0.49 24.23 -10.48
CA GLU A 455 1.08 25.02 -9.40
C GLU A 455 1.87 24.14 -8.41
N GLY A 456 1.35 22.96 -8.09
CA GLY A 456 2.04 21.96 -7.27
C GLY A 456 3.40 21.57 -7.83
N ILE A 457 3.47 21.27 -9.14
CA ILE A 457 4.72 20.93 -9.85
C ILE A 457 5.73 22.07 -9.74
N ARG A 458 5.34 23.32 -10.04
CA ARG A 458 6.25 24.48 -9.94
C ARG A 458 6.84 24.65 -8.53
N ARG A 459 6.02 24.46 -7.50
CA ARG A 459 6.48 24.57 -6.10
C ARG A 459 7.34 23.38 -5.67
N MET A 460 7.04 22.18 -6.14
CA MET A 460 7.81 20.97 -5.86
C MET A 460 9.15 20.96 -6.58
N GLY A 461 9.24 21.49 -7.82
CA GLY A 461 10.48 21.67 -8.57
C GLY A 461 11.52 22.50 -7.83
N ARG A 462 11.09 23.48 -7.02
CA ARG A 462 12.00 24.26 -6.14
C ARG A 462 12.57 23.42 -4.98
N ARG A 463 11.94 22.31 -4.60
CA ARG A 463 12.37 21.42 -3.50
C ARG A 463 13.16 20.23 -3.99
N LEU A 464 12.79 19.70 -5.16
CA LEU A 464 13.45 18.56 -5.81
C LEU A 464 13.79 18.98 -7.24
N ARG A 465 15.05 19.26 -7.50
CA ARG A 465 15.52 19.68 -8.82
C ARG A 465 15.16 18.66 -9.89
N GLY A 466 14.54 19.09 -10.99
CA GLY A 466 14.09 18.23 -12.08
C GLY A 466 12.72 17.60 -11.87
N PHE A 467 12.01 17.91 -10.77
CA PHE A 467 10.62 17.46 -10.62
C PHE A 467 9.67 18.16 -11.60
N ASP A 468 10.01 19.38 -12.00
CA ASP A 468 9.32 20.19 -13.00
C ASP A 468 9.96 20.10 -14.40
N ASP A 469 10.72 19.03 -14.69
CA ASP A 469 11.29 18.76 -15.99
C ASP A 469 10.20 18.82 -17.07
N PRO A 470 10.35 19.68 -18.12
CA PRO A 470 9.36 19.78 -19.18
C PRO A 470 9.07 18.46 -19.93
N ASP A 471 10.04 17.54 -19.95
CA ASP A 471 9.91 16.23 -20.59
C ASP A 471 9.31 15.16 -19.68
N ALA A 472 9.16 15.42 -18.38
CA ALA A 472 8.43 14.53 -17.48
C ALA A 472 7.00 14.32 -17.99
N LEU A 473 6.44 13.15 -17.72
CA LEU A 473 5.14 12.73 -18.28
C LEU A 473 4.09 12.62 -17.17
N LEU A 474 2.87 13.04 -17.47
CA LEU A 474 1.69 12.89 -16.65
C LEU A 474 0.72 11.94 -17.33
N THR A 475 0.55 10.74 -16.78
CA THR A 475 -0.38 9.71 -17.31
C THR A 475 -1.60 9.64 -16.38
N ALA A 476 -2.79 9.91 -16.92
CA ALA A 476 -4.02 10.04 -16.15
C ALA A 476 -5.06 8.95 -16.46
N PRO A 477 -6.00 8.70 -15.53
CA PRO A 477 -6.12 9.29 -14.20
C PRO A 477 -5.66 8.36 -13.08
N GLU A 478 -5.13 8.91 -12.01
CA GLU A 478 -4.98 8.24 -10.73
C GLU A 478 -6.15 8.65 -9.82
N THR A 479 -7.15 7.78 -9.67
CA THR A 479 -8.40 8.07 -8.95
C THR A 479 -8.57 7.23 -7.69
N ARG A 480 -7.75 6.20 -7.52
CA ARG A 480 -7.94 5.18 -6.49
C ARG A 480 -6.83 5.15 -5.45
N SER A 481 -6.39 6.34 -5.03
CA SER A 481 -5.38 6.50 -3.98
C SER A 481 -5.87 6.10 -2.57
N SER A 482 -7.18 6.15 -2.34
CA SER A 482 -7.85 5.70 -1.11
C SER A 482 -9.35 5.47 -1.36
N SER A 483 -10.02 4.80 -0.40
CA SER A 483 -11.48 4.62 -0.49
C SER A 483 -12.22 5.95 -0.45
N PRO A 484 -13.18 6.20 -1.35
CA PRO A 484 -14.07 7.35 -1.29
C PRO A 484 -15.24 7.16 -0.30
N VAL A 485 -15.31 6.01 0.34
CA VAL A 485 -16.38 5.61 1.27
C VAL A 485 -15.76 5.20 2.59
N ARG A 486 -16.43 5.53 3.70
CA ARG A 486 -16.17 4.93 5.00
C ARG A 486 -17.38 4.11 5.43
N ILE A 487 -17.17 2.83 5.74
CA ILE A 487 -18.17 1.97 6.38
C ILE A 487 -18.03 2.15 7.89
N LEU A 488 -19.11 2.57 8.55
CA LEU A 488 -19.02 2.90 9.97
C LEU A 488 -18.80 1.66 10.84
N ARG A 489 -18.01 1.81 11.88
CA ARG A 489 -17.75 0.79 12.90
C ARG A 489 -17.52 1.46 14.27
N ASN A 490 -17.83 0.73 15.33
CA ASN A 490 -17.62 1.15 16.71
C ASN A 490 -16.17 0.91 17.20
N GLU A 491 -15.92 1.09 18.48
CA GLU A 491 -14.61 0.90 19.10
C GLU A 491 -14.14 -0.57 19.05
N THR A 492 -15.07 -1.54 19.11
CA THR A 492 -14.81 -2.97 18.92
C THR A 492 -14.70 -3.37 17.47
N ARG A 493 -14.61 -2.40 16.53
CA ARG A 493 -14.50 -2.57 15.06
C ARG A 493 -15.71 -3.22 14.39
N GLU A 494 -16.77 -3.44 15.15
CA GLU A 494 -18.01 -4.01 14.68
C GLU A 494 -18.92 -2.93 14.08
N CYS A 495 -19.71 -3.27 13.07
CA CYS A 495 -20.70 -2.39 12.51
C CYS A 495 -21.77 -2.03 13.58
N PRO A 496 -22.11 -0.75 13.79
CA PRO A 496 -23.01 -0.35 14.88
C PRO A 496 -24.44 -0.87 14.72
N THR A 497 -24.87 -1.19 13.51
CA THR A 497 -26.23 -1.64 13.19
C THR A 497 -26.33 -3.13 12.87
N VAL A 498 -25.19 -3.82 12.63
CA VAL A 498 -25.15 -5.23 12.25
C VAL A 498 -24.07 -5.94 13.07
N ARG A 499 -24.47 -6.63 14.13
CA ARG A 499 -23.56 -7.45 14.96
C ARG A 499 -22.92 -8.55 14.13
N GLY A 500 -21.65 -8.86 14.40
CA GLY A 500 -20.90 -9.86 13.70
C GLY A 500 -20.30 -9.40 12.37
N LEU A 501 -20.55 -8.14 11.95
CA LEU A 501 -19.92 -7.54 10.77
C LEU A 501 -18.76 -6.63 11.19
N PHE A 502 -17.55 -6.90 10.69
CA PHE A 502 -16.32 -6.15 10.99
C PHE A 502 -15.78 -5.49 9.72
N PRO A 503 -16.16 -4.22 9.43
CA PRO A 503 -15.59 -3.46 8.33
C PRO A 503 -14.09 -3.24 8.53
N CYS A 504 -13.26 -3.65 7.55
CA CYS A 504 -11.83 -3.79 7.72
C CYS A 504 -11.02 -3.22 6.57
N GLY A 505 -9.87 -2.66 6.89
CA GLY A 505 -8.84 -2.27 5.95
C GLY A 505 -9.15 -1.01 5.15
N GLU A 506 -8.53 -0.92 3.97
CA GLU A 506 -8.60 0.27 3.12
C GLU A 506 -9.99 0.47 2.52
N GLY A 507 -10.66 -0.61 2.12
CA GLY A 507 -12.02 -0.54 1.57
C GLY A 507 -13.02 0.06 2.55
N ALA A 508 -12.93 -0.30 3.82
CA ALA A 508 -13.75 0.27 4.87
C ALA A 508 -13.35 1.71 5.28
N GLY A 509 -12.26 2.25 4.73
CA GLY A 509 -11.81 3.63 4.96
C GLY A 509 -10.93 3.84 6.19
N TYR A 510 -10.33 2.79 6.76
CA TYR A 510 -9.53 2.85 8.00
C TYR A 510 -8.03 2.57 7.83
N ALA A 511 -7.60 2.20 6.63
CA ALA A 511 -6.20 1.96 6.31
C ALA A 511 -5.84 2.59 4.96
N GLY A 512 -4.54 2.73 4.70
CA GLY A 512 -4.01 3.19 3.42
C GLY A 512 -2.63 2.59 3.18
N GLY A 513 -2.58 1.37 2.65
CA GLY A 513 -1.37 0.63 2.33
C GLY A 513 -1.26 -0.71 3.05
N ILE A 514 -0.29 -1.54 2.64
CA ILE A 514 -0.15 -2.95 3.01
C ILE A 514 -0.11 -3.14 4.53
N THR A 515 0.84 -2.51 5.20
CA THR A 515 1.06 -2.72 6.65
C THR A 515 -0.10 -2.23 7.51
N SER A 516 -0.66 -1.05 7.21
CA SER A 516 -1.80 -0.54 7.98
C SER A 516 -3.06 -1.37 7.77
N ALA A 517 -3.27 -1.89 6.56
CA ALA A 517 -4.39 -2.80 6.27
C ALA A 517 -4.20 -4.15 7.00
N ALA A 518 -3.00 -4.73 6.98
CA ALA A 518 -2.67 -5.94 7.70
C ALA A 518 -2.90 -5.80 9.22
N VAL A 519 -2.43 -4.69 9.81
CA VAL A 519 -2.66 -4.38 11.24
C VAL A 519 -4.14 -4.25 11.55
N ASP A 520 -4.93 -3.61 10.67
CA ASP A 520 -6.37 -3.48 10.87
C ASP A 520 -7.08 -4.83 10.78
N GLY A 521 -6.62 -5.72 9.87
CA GLY A 521 -7.07 -7.11 9.78
C GLY A 521 -6.82 -7.90 11.06
N LEU A 522 -5.60 -7.81 11.59
CA LEU A 522 -5.25 -8.43 12.88
C LEU A 522 -6.17 -7.95 14.00
N ARG A 523 -6.41 -6.65 14.08
CA ARG A 523 -7.27 -6.05 15.11
C ARG A 523 -8.73 -6.49 15.00
N CYS A 524 -9.28 -6.65 13.77
CA CYS A 524 -10.63 -7.19 13.60
C CYS A 524 -10.70 -8.68 14.00
N ALA A 525 -9.69 -9.46 13.66
CA ALA A 525 -9.60 -10.86 14.08
C ALA A 525 -9.49 -11.00 15.61
N GLU A 526 -8.71 -10.13 16.28
CA GLU A 526 -8.59 -10.10 17.73
C GLU A 526 -9.93 -9.84 18.44
N GLU A 527 -10.80 -8.98 17.85
CA GLU A 527 -12.13 -8.77 18.42
C GLU A 527 -13.01 -10.03 18.31
N ILE A 528 -12.91 -10.79 17.20
CA ILE A 528 -13.58 -12.10 17.09
C ILE A 528 -13.04 -13.11 18.09
N LEU A 529 -11.71 -13.12 18.31
CA LEU A 529 -11.09 -13.99 19.33
C LEU A 529 -11.62 -13.68 20.74
N LYS A 530 -11.76 -12.40 21.08
CA LYS A 530 -12.36 -11.99 22.38
C LYS A 530 -13.81 -12.41 22.52
N GLN A 531 -14.59 -12.36 21.43
CA GLN A 531 -16.00 -12.79 21.42
C GLN A 531 -16.17 -14.31 21.51
N SER A 532 -15.11 -15.09 21.26
CA SER A 532 -15.11 -16.54 21.37
C SER A 532 -14.89 -17.06 22.80
N LEU A 533 -14.53 -16.19 23.75
CA LEU A 533 -14.40 -16.52 25.18
C LEU A 533 -15.78 -16.72 25.84
#